data_12787078f6dbff6f1b52c20ab363e691
#
_entry.id   12787078f6dbff6f1b52c20ab363e691
#
_cell.length_a   1.000
_cell.length_b   1.000
_cell.length_c   1.000
_cell.angle_alpha   90.00
_cell.angle_beta   90.00
_cell.angle_gamma   90.00
#
_symmetry.space_group_name_H-M   'P 1'
#
loop_
_entity.id
_entity.type
_entity.pdbx_description
1 polymer ?
#
loop_
_entity_poly.entity_id
_entity_poly.type
_entity_poly.pdbx_seq_one_letter_code
_entity_poly.pdbx_strand_id
1 'polypeptide(L)'
;MTRRKFAVNYFKIVMASFTMIMVFSAHTNVLAKTKYKEIEVKGGATIKGIAKWKGDIPTLPPITVFKHMDKCGQEVLNPALVVNPTNKGIKFTAVYLEKVVAGKALQGKKAKIKVNSPEVLHAGRDKDQRPESQLCNFEEHVFGFVNTRNVGLYNMEDLLHNPHAFGSNDATLFNTPLPDRNRMTKKKLKRVKGINRYQCDTHIHMNGWMLGLPHPYFSISDKNGSFDIQDIPPGKYKLIVWHEGYNIKEFASDKRPIYDEPHIIEKEVELVAGQVLDLNFEFPVREVIVKQEKMEREVAGH
;
A
#
# COMPACT_ATOMS: atom_id res chain seq x y z
N MET A 1 -99.18 -36.26 12.21
CA MET A 1 -97.81 -36.06 12.64
C MET A 1 -96.96 -35.90 11.39
N THR A 2 -96.71 -34.66 11.00
CA THR A 2 -96.01 -34.35 9.71
C THR A 2 -94.78 -33.51 10.00
N ARG A 3 -93.64 -34.09 9.77
CA ARG A 3 -92.36 -33.38 9.91
C ARG A 3 -92.06 -32.56 8.64
N ARG A 4 -92.03 -31.25 8.78
CA ARG A 4 -91.52 -30.32 7.74
C ARG A 4 -89.99 -30.30 7.75
N LYS A 5 -89.42 -30.59 6.59
CA LYS A 5 -87.94 -30.41 6.35
C LYS A 5 -87.71 -28.98 5.84
N PHE A 6 -86.89 -28.24 6.55
CA PHE A 6 -86.33 -26.96 6.07
C PHE A 6 -85.10 -27.21 5.20
N ALA A 7 -85.18 -26.76 3.95
CA ALA A 7 -83.98 -26.72 3.06
C ALA A 7 -83.20 -25.43 3.31
N VAL A 8 -81.94 -25.57 3.62
CA VAL A 8 -80.98 -24.43 3.75
C VAL A 8 -80.19 -24.31 2.45
N ASN A 9 -80.38 -23.22 1.72
CA ASN A 9 -79.64 -22.88 0.53
C ASN A 9 -78.25 -22.33 0.94
N TYR A 10 -77.20 -23.05 0.62
CA TYR A 10 -75.83 -22.55 0.71
C TYR A 10 -75.47 -21.72 -0.53
N PHE A 11 -75.38 -20.40 -0.34
CA PHE A 11 -74.81 -19.48 -1.34
C PHE A 11 -73.33 -19.58 -1.31
N LYS A 12 -72.66 -20.17 -2.31
CA LYS A 12 -71.23 -20.24 -2.44
C LYS A 12 -70.67 -18.87 -2.92
N ILE A 13 -70.08 -18.11 -2.02
CA ILE A 13 -69.33 -16.93 -2.37
C ILE A 13 -67.91 -17.43 -2.77
N VAL A 14 -67.57 -17.32 -4.05
CA VAL A 14 -66.25 -17.55 -4.58
C VAL A 14 -65.46 -16.25 -4.40
N MET A 15 -64.59 -16.18 -3.35
CA MET A 15 -63.61 -15.14 -3.21
C MET A 15 -62.42 -15.48 -4.11
N ALA A 16 -62.26 -14.76 -5.21
CA ALA A 16 -61.06 -14.79 -6.04
C ALA A 16 -59.98 -13.97 -5.35
N SER A 17 -59.03 -14.64 -4.70
CA SER A 17 -57.83 -14.02 -4.16
C SER A 17 -56.83 -13.73 -5.28
N PHE A 18 -56.74 -12.46 -5.68
CA PHE A 18 -55.71 -11.96 -6.61
C PHE A 18 -54.41 -11.79 -5.84
N THR A 19 -53.55 -12.80 -5.86
CA THR A 19 -52.20 -12.71 -5.28
C THR A 19 -51.33 -11.96 -6.26
N MET A 20 -51.14 -10.66 -6.01
CA MET A 20 -50.22 -9.81 -6.76
C MET A 20 -48.78 -10.19 -6.35
N ILE A 21 -48.09 -11.01 -7.15
CA ILE A 21 -46.67 -11.33 -6.97
C ILE A 21 -45.87 -10.10 -7.40
N MET A 22 -45.47 -9.28 -6.42
CA MET A 22 -44.41 -8.26 -6.66
C MET A 22 -43.08 -8.98 -6.92
N VAL A 23 -42.71 -9.09 -8.18
CA VAL A 23 -41.35 -9.49 -8.57
C VAL A 23 -40.42 -8.33 -8.26
N PHE A 24 -39.78 -8.35 -7.08
CA PHE A 24 -38.64 -7.50 -6.79
C PHE A 24 -37.49 -7.95 -7.68
N SER A 25 -37.31 -7.31 -8.83
CA SER A 25 -36.10 -7.42 -9.61
C SER A 25 -34.97 -6.78 -8.81
N ALA A 26 -34.29 -7.57 -8.00
CA ALA A 26 -33.02 -7.19 -7.41
C ALA A 26 -32.00 -6.99 -8.55
N HIS A 27 -31.88 -5.76 -9.02
CA HIS A 27 -30.76 -5.38 -9.89
C HIS A 27 -29.47 -5.46 -9.08
N THR A 28 -28.90 -6.65 -9.02
CA THR A 28 -27.51 -6.80 -8.58
C THR A 28 -26.66 -6.10 -9.61
N ASN A 29 -26.32 -4.85 -9.34
CA ASN A 29 -25.25 -4.17 -10.06
C ASN A 29 -23.96 -4.94 -9.78
N VAL A 30 -23.71 -5.98 -10.58
CA VAL A 30 -22.40 -6.59 -10.71
C VAL A 30 -21.53 -5.50 -11.33
N LEU A 31 -20.85 -4.73 -10.48
CA LEU A 31 -19.81 -3.78 -10.91
C LEU A 31 -18.76 -4.61 -11.67
N ALA A 32 -18.94 -4.68 -12.99
CA ALA A 32 -17.98 -5.29 -13.88
C ALA A 32 -16.63 -4.63 -13.58
N LYS A 33 -15.65 -5.44 -13.24
CA LYS A 33 -14.30 -5.02 -12.88
C LYS A 33 -13.67 -4.40 -14.12
N THR A 34 -13.83 -3.09 -14.30
CA THR A 34 -13.34 -2.35 -15.47
C THR A 34 -11.84 -2.52 -15.56
N LYS A 35 -11.41 -3.18 -16.64
CA LYS A 35 -9.98 -3.31 -16.94
C LYS A 35 -9.50 -1.96 -17.44
N TYR A 36 -8.35 -1.49 -16.94
CA TYR A 36 -7.72 -0.27 -17.42
C TYR A 36 -7.53 -0.29 -18.94
N LYS A 37 -7.92 0.80 -19.61
CA LYS A 37 -7.81 0.98 -21.06
C LYS A 37 -6.70 1.98 -21.37
N GLU A 38 -5.73 1.57 -22.18
CA GLU A 38 -4.72 2.47 -22.71
C GLU A 38 -5.32 3.34 -23.82
N ILE A 39 -5.13 4.65 -23.72
CA ILE A 39 -5.54 5.66 -24.70
C ILE A 39 -4.40 6.66 -24.89
N GLU A 40 -4.42 7.39 -26.02
CA GLU A 40 -3.63 8.59 -26.17
C GLU A 40 -4.20 9.69 -25.29
N VAL A 41 -3.39 10.25 -24.38
CA VAL A 41 -3.81 11.35 -23.51
C VAL A 41 -3.49 12.68 -24.19
N LYS A 42 -4.52 13.32 -24.75
CA LYS A 42 -4.39 14.66 -25.32
C LYS A 42 -4.58 15.72 -24.23
N GLY A 43 -3.62 16.64 -24.12
CA GLY A 43 -3.65 17.66 -23.08
C GLY A 43 -3.62 17.08 -21.68
N GLY A 44 -2.73 16.12 -21.42
CA GLY A 44 -2.58 15.52 -20.09
C GLY A 44 -2.28 16.55 -19.04
N ALA A 45 -2.95 16.45 -17.89
CA ALA A 45 -2.67 17.27 -16.71
C ALA A 45 -1.56 16.66 -15.85
N THR A 46 -0.98 17.48 -14.98
CA THR A 46 0.05 17.09 -14.02
C THR A 46 -0.38 17.45 -12.63
N ILE A 47 -0.22 16.56 -11.66
CA ILE A 47 -0.26 16.85 -10.23
C ILE A 47 1.15 16.72 -9.69
N LYS A 48 1.67 17.76 -9.07
CA LYS A 48 2.99 17.74 -8.42
C LYS A 48 2.94 18.46 -7.09
N GLY A 49 3.96 18.29 -6.26
CA GLY A 49 4.06 18.97 -4.99
C GLY A 49 5.05 18.34 -4.03
N ILE A 50 4.93 18.68 -2.77
CA ILE A 50 5.81 18.20 -1.71
C ILE A 50 4.97 17.71 -0.52
N ALA A 51 5.29 16.51 -0.04
CA ALA A 51 4.88 16.03 1.28
C ALA A 51 5.87 16.54 2.31
N LYS A 52 5.42 17.33 3.30
CA LYS A 52 6.28 18.00 4.28
C LYS A 52 5.92 17.65 5.71
N TRP A 53 6.92 17.63 6.55
CA TRP A 53 6.76 17.57 8.00
C TRP A 53 6.45 18.96 8.56
N LYS A 54 5.46 19.03 9.45
CA LYS A 54 5.10 20.24 10.18
C LYS A 54 5.59 20.14 11.64
N GLY A 55 6.20 21.20 12.10
CA GLY A 55 6.76 21.24 13.46
C GLY A 55 8.17 20.67 13.56
N ASP A 56 8.55 20.24 14.75
CA ASP A 56 9.85 19.64 15.01
C ASP A 56 9.91 18.21 14.48
N ILE A 57 11.03 17.85 13.89
CA ILE A 57 11.22 16.50 13.34
C ILE A 57 11.46 15.53 14.50
N PRO A 58 10.60 14.51 14.69
CA PRO A 58 10.79 13.57 15.76
C PRO A 58 11.99 12.64 15.46
N THR A 59 12.74 12.30 16.49
CA THR A 59 13.75 11.25 16.40
C THR A 59 13.08 9.91 16.72
N LEU A 60 13.00 9.02 15.74
CA LEU A 60 12.49 7.67 16.00
C LEU A 60 13.57 6.81 16.67
N PRO A 61 13.18 5.91 17.59
CA PRO A 61 14.12 4.95 18.14
C PRO A 61 14.65 4.03 17.03
N PRO A 62 15.96 3.68 17.06
CA PRO A 62 16.50 2.70 16.15
C PRO A 62 15.86 1.33 16.38
N ILE A 63 15.88 0.48 15.37
CA ILE A 63 15.36 -0.88 15.47
C ILE A 63 16.50 -1.83 15.79
N THR A 64 16.33 -2.63 16.85
CA THR A 64 17.32 -3.62 17.28
C THR A 64 17.43 -4.76 16.26
N VAL A 65 18.64 -5.17 15.97
CA VAL A 65 18.96 -6.32 15.13
C VAL A 65 19.17 -7.55 16.00
N PHE A 66 18.52 -8.66 15.68
CA PHE A 66 18.59 -9.90 16.47
C PHE A 66 19.36 -11.03 15.81
N LYS A 67 19.63 -10.92 14.51
CA LYS A 67 20.41 -11.92 13.74
C LYS A 67 21.49 -11.26 12.92
N HIS A 68 22.61 -11.95 12.79
CA HIS A 68 23.78 -11.50 12.03
C HIS A 68 24.26 -10.10 12.45
N MET A 69 24.28 -9.85 13.75
CA MET A 69 24.71 -8.56 14.32
C MET A 69 26.14 -8.18 13.93
N ASP A 70 26.99 -9.16 13.66
CA ASP A 70 28.35 -9.00 13.13
C ASP A 70 28.39 -8.41 11.71
N LYS A 71 27.32 -8.57 10.94
CA LYS A 71 27.17 -8.07 9.57
C LYS A 71 26.21 -6.89 9.47
N CYS A 72 25.05 -7.01 10.10
CA CYS A 72 23.97 -6.03 10.00
C CYS A 72 24.09 -4.89 11.00
N GLY A 73 25.02 -4.98 11.98
CA GLY A 73 25.09 -4.07 13.11
C GLY A 73 24.14 -4.44 14.24
N GLN A 74 24.23 -3.77 15.38
CA GLN A 74 23.37 -4.01 16.53
C GLN A 74 21.99 -3.34 16.38
N GLU A 75 21.95 -2.23 15.68
CA GLU A 75 20.78 -1.41 15.46
C GLU A 75 20.81 -0.83 14.05
N VAL A 76 19.61 -0.59 13.49
CA VAL A 76 19.42 0.09 12.20
C VAL A 76 18.55 1.32 12.38
N LEU A 77 18.71 2.31 11.53
CA LEU A 77 17.81 3.45 11.50
C LEU A 77 16.39 2.99 11.19
N ASN A 78 15.41 3.55 11.90
CA ASN A 78 14.02 3.26 11.66
C ASN A 78 13.55 3.92 10.35
N PRO A 79 13.20 3.14 9.31
CA PRO A 79 12.83 3.70 8.01
C PRO A 79 11.38 4.21 7.95
N ALA A 80 10.59 4.00 9.01
CA ALA A 80 9.17 4.33 9.02
C ALA A 80 8.90 5.85 8.87
N LEU A 81 9.87 6.70 9.22
CA LEU A 81 9.79 8.15 8.94
C LEU A 81 11.17 8.69 8.56
N VAL A 82 11.31 9.15 7.34
CA VAL A 82 12.52 9.77 6.82
C VAL A 82 12.21 11.19 6.39
N VAL A 83 12.65 12.17 7.18
CA VAL A 83 12.41 13.59 6.94
C VAL A 83 13.72 14.30 6.61
N ASN A 84 13.74 15.04 5.51
CA ASN A 84 14.85 15.88 5.13
C ASN A 84 14.99 17.05 6.13
N PRO A 85 16.12 17.20 6.84
CA PRO A 85 16.26 18.21 7.87
C PRO A 85 16.28 19.65 7.31
N THR A 86 16.62 19.83 6.03
CA THR A 86 16.75 21.15 5.41
C THR A 86 15.40 21.72 4.95
N ASN A 87 14.60 20.91 4.22
CA ASN A 87 13.36 21.38 3.61
C ASN A 87 12.10 20.74 4.23
N LYS A 88 12.28 19.86 5.23
CA LYS A 88 11.23 19.09 5.91
C LYS A 88 10.43 18.16 4.97
N GLY A 89 10.94 17.86 3.80
CA GLY A 89 10.36 16.90 2.87
C GLY A 89 10.35 15.49 3.44
N ILE A 90 9.24 14.76 3.28
CA ILE A 90 9.07 13.39 3.78
C ILE A 90 9.27 12.43 2.63
N LYS A 91 10.26 11.54 2.73
CA LYS A 91 10.48 10.45 1.79
C LYS A 91 9.44 9.34 2.00
N PHE A 92 9.17 8.57 0.95
CA PHE A 92 8.31 7.39 0.99
C PHE A 92 6.81 7.64 1.18
N THR A 93 6.34 8.86 0.98
CA THR A 93 4.90 9.13 0.90
C THR A 93 4.37 8.68 -0.45
N ALA A 94 3.36 7.80 -0.45
CA ALA A 94 2.70 7.35 -1.66
C ALA A 94 1.56 8.30 -2.03
N VAL A 95 1.61 8.88 -3.24
CA VAL A 95 0.58 9.76 -3.80
C VAL A 95 0.00 9.09 -5.04
N TYR A 96 -1.30 8.87 -5.10
CA TYR A 96 -1.91 8.17 -6.21
C TYR A 96 -3.38 8.54 -6.44
N LEU A 97 -3.84 8.36 -7.67
CA LEU A 97 -5.26 8.51 -8.01
C LEU A 97 -6.01 7.20 -7.75
N GLU A 98 -7.19 7.29 -7.18
CA GLU A 98 -8.08 6.13 -7.03
C GLU A 98 -8.87 5.91 -8.34
N LYS A 99 -9.08 4.65 -8.74
CA LYS A 99 -10.03 4.22 -9.78
C LYS A 99 -9.88 4.87 -11.18
N VAL A 100 -8.66 5.10 -11.64
CA VAL A 100 -8.47 5.54 -13.03
C VAL A 100 -8.73 4.36 -13.98
N VAL A 101 -9.68 4.53 -14.91
CA VAL A 101 -10.14 3.46 -15.81
C VAL A 101 -9.52 3.52 -17.21
N ALA A 102 -9.00 4.67 -17.62
CA ALA A 102 -8.31 4.84 -18.89
C ALA A 102 -7.24 5.93 -18.81
N GLY A 103 -6.23 5.87 -19.65
CA GLY A 103 -5.17 6.85 -19.72
C GLY A 103 -3.92 6.34 -20.43
N LYS A 104 -2.76 6.95 -20.11
CA LYS A 104 -1.49 6.66 -20.78
C LYS A 104 -1.13 5.17 -20.73
N ALA A 105 -0.33 4.75 -21.70
CA ALA A 105 0.13 3.38 -21.81
C ALA A 105 0.81 2.91 -20.51
N LEU A 106 0.53 1.67 -20.13
CA LEU A 106 1.25 1.03 -19.04
C LEU A 106 2.71 0.87 -19.47
N GLN A 107 3.63 1.44 -18.72
CA GLN A 107 5.06 1.26 -18.99
C GLN A 107 5.39 -0.24 -18.88
N GLY A 108 6.09 -0.76 -19.88
CA GLY A 108 6.49 -2.17 -19.90
C GLY A 108 5.39 -3.14 -20.32
N LYS A 109 4.73 -2.90 -21.46
CA LYS A 109 3.69 -3.76 -22.08
C LYS A 109 4.02 -5.25 -22.15
N LYS A 110 5.26 -5.62 -22.15
CA LYS A 110 5.70 -7.00 -21.97
C LYS A 110 6.25 -7.11 -20.55
N ALA A 111 5.36 -7.34 -19.64
CA ALA A 111 5.48 -7.95 -18.31
C ALA A 111 6.89 -8.21 -17.71
N LYS A 112 7.90 -7.53 -18.16
CA LYS A 112 9.08 -7.20 -17.38
C LYS A 112 8.83 -5.83 -16.81
N ILE A 113 7.76 -5.71 -16.09
CA ILE A 113 7.77 -4.70 -15.08
C ILE A 113 8.79 -5.26 -14.12
N LYS A 114 9.95 -4.82 -14.31
CA LYS A 114 10.82 -4.56 -13.25
C LYS A 114 9.92 -3.81 -12.28
N VAL A 115 9.45 -4.43 -11.24
CA VAL A 115 8.91 -3.70 -10.12
C VAL A 115 10.04 -2.75 -9.80
N ASN A 116 10.06 -1.62 -10.48
CA ASN A 116 11.09 -0.62 -10.53
C ASN A 116 12.50 -1.18 -10.34
N SER A 117 12.97 -2.00 -11.24
CA SER A 117 14.24 -2.72 -11.20
C SER A 117 14.32 -3.85 -10.16
N PRO A 118 15.19 -4.82 -10.38
CA PRO A 118 15.46 -5.90 -9.43
C PRO A 118 15.94 -5.42 -8.06
N GLU A 119 16.24 -4.14 -7.94
CA GLU A 119 16.71 -3.51 -6.71
C GLU A 119 15.63 -3.25 -5.67
N VAL A 120 14.35 -3.33 -6.06
CA VAL A 120 13.24 -2.93 -5.19
C VAL A 120 13.04 -3.79 -3.95
N LEU A 121 13.36 -5.07 -4.00
CA LEU A 121 13.27 -5.97 -2.86
C LEU A 121 14.61 -6.66 -2.64
N HIS A 122 15.69 -5.93 -2.71
CA HIS A 122 16.97 -6.50 -2.37
C HIS A 122 17.47 -6.00 -1.02
N ALA A 123 18.15 -6.86 -0.34
CA ALA A 123 18.87 -6.50 0.84
C ALA A 123 20.22 -5.91 0.42
N GLY A 124 20.39 -4.62 0.57
CA GLY A 124 21.57 -3.94 0.12
C GLY A 124 21.74 -2.57 0.72
N ARG A 125 22.74 -1.86 0.26
CA ARG A 125 23.05 -0.53 0.75
C ARG A 125 22.22 0.53 0.06
N ASP A 126 21.65 1.42 0.81
CA ASP A 126 21.31 2.77 0.35
C ASP A 126 22.58 3.63 0.43
N LYS A 127 23.30 3.76 -0.67
CA LYS A 127 24.56 4.50 -0.73
C LYS A 127 24.42 5.97 -0.32
N ASP A 128 23.22 6.53 -0.44
CA ASP A 128 22.97 7.95 -0.20
C ASP A 128 22.53 8.27 1.23
N GLN A 129 22.13 7.26 2.01
CA GLN A 129 21.48 7.51 3.30
C GLN A 129 22.00 6.68 4.48
N ARG A 130 22.86 5.69 4.25
CA ARG A 130 23.37 4.82 5.32
C ARG A 130 24.86 4.64 5.23
N PRO A 131 25.55 4.56 6.39
CA PRO A 131 26.94 4.19 6.42
C PRO A 131 27.16 2.86 5.71
N GLU A 132 28.29 2.71 5.05
CA GLU A 132 28.66 1.46 4.34
C GLU A 132 28.62 0.21 5.22
N SER A 133 28.64 0.38 6.54
CA SER A 133 28.55 -0.68 7.54
C SER A 133 27.10 -1.21 7.78
N GLN A 134 26.07 -0.53 7.28
CA GLN A 134 24.69 -0.96 7.49
C GLN A 134 24.21 -1.80 6.31
N LEU A 135 24.43 -3.10 6.41
CA LEU A 135 23.82 -4.13 5.57
C LEU A 135 22.39 -4.46 6.07
N CYS A 136 21.75 -5.41 5.44
CA CYS A 136 20.47 -5.99 5.86
C CYS A 136 19.34 -4.98 5.85
N ASN A 137 19.12 -4.34 4.70
CA ASN A 137 17.99 -3.46 4.47
C ASN A 137 17.36 -3.68 3.11
N PHE A 138 16.08 -3.40 3.00
CA PHE A 138 15.47 -3.21 1.68
C PHE A 138 15.91 -1.85 1.12
N GLU A 139 16.26 -1.82 -0.16
CA GLU A 139 16.70 -0.57 -0.82
C GLU A 139 15.55 0.44 -0.88
N GLU A 140 14.37 -0.04 -1.25
CA GLU A 140 13.16 0.76 -1.27
C GLU A 140 12.24 0.38 -0.12
N HIS A 141 12.02 1.28 0.83
CA HIS A 141 11.10 1.06 1.93
C HIS A 141 9.63 1.13 1.46
N VAL A 142 9.30 2.07 0.57
CA VAL A 142 8.01 2.16 -0.11
C VAL A 142 8.23 2.26 -1.61
N PHE A 143 7.55 1.42 -2.38
CA PHE A 143 7.57 1.49 -3.85
C PHE A 143 6.20 1.27 -4.48
N GLY A 144 6.02 1.82 -5.67
CA GLY A 144 4.81 1.65 -6.45
C GLY A 144 5.04 0.86 -7.74
N PHE A 145 4.04 0.13 -8.19
CA PHE A 145 4.08 -0.58 -9.47
C PHE A 145 2.70 -0.69 -10.10
N VAL A 146 2.70 -0.79 -11.41
CA VAL A 146 1.48 -1.10 -12.15
C VAL A 146 1.22 -2.60 -12.04
N ASN A 147 -0.02 -3.00 -11.79
CA ASN A 147 -0.45 -4.36 -11.52
C ASN A 147 0.17 -5.38 -12.49
N THR A 148 1.20 -6.02 -12.04
CA THR A 148 1.95 -7.04 -12.76
C THR A 148 1.66 -8.41 -12.19
N ARG A 149 1.91 -9.43 -13.01
CA ARG A 149 1.77 -10.82 -12.56
C ARG A 149 2.99 -11.33 -11.79
N ASN A 150 4.09 -10.58 -11.80
CA ASN A 150 5.35 -11.04 -11.22
C ASN A 150 6.07 -9.91 -10.50
N VAL A 151 6.80 -10.27 -9.46
CA VAL A 151 7.80 -9.44 -8.78
C VAL A 151 9.16 -10.10 -8.88
N GLY A 152 10.20 -9.31 -9.15
CA GLY A 152 11.60 -9.75 -9.04
C GLY A 152 12.07 -9.54 -7.61
N LEU A 153 12.67 -10.59 -7.02
CA LEU A 153 13.30 -10.56 -5.71
C LEU A 153 14.79 -10.76 -5.90
N TYR A 154 15.59 -9.90 -5.29
CA TYR A 154 17.02 -9.88 -5.51
C TYR A 154 17.78 -9.76 -4.20
N ASN A 155 18.76 -10.64 -3.97
CA ASN A 155 19.67 -10.58 -2.84
C ASN A 155 21.05 -10.11 -3.29
N MET A 156 21.54 -8.99 -2.74
CA MET A 156 22.86 -8.44 -3.05
C MET A 156 23.89 -8.71 -1.95
N GLU A 157 23.52 -9.47 -0.92
CA GLU A 157 24.36 -9.76 0.24
C GLU A 157 24.67 -11.25 0.35
N ASP A 158 25.80 -11.56 0.98
CA ASP A 158 26.20 -12.94 1.29
C ASP A 158 25.53 -13.43 2.59
N LEU A 159 24.23 -13.15 2.72
CA LEU A 159 23.37 -13.53 3.83
C LEU A 159 22.05 -14.05 3.29
N LEU A 160 21.46 -15.02 3.98
CA LEU A 160 20.11 -15.46 3.68
C LEU A 160 19.09 -14.36 4.01
N HIS A 161 18.33 -13.93 3.01
CA HIS A 161 17.14 -13.12 3.20
C HIS A 161 15.89 -13.92 2.82
N ASN A 162 14.76 -13.60 3.44
CA ASN A 162 13.49 -14.26 3.14
C ASN A 162 12.37 -13.23 2.99
N PRO A 163 12.28 -12.54 1.84
CA PRO A 163 11.18 -11.64 1.58
C PRO A 163 9.82 -12.34 1.63
N HIS A 164 8.94 -11.83 2.47
CA HIS A 164 7.59 -12.29 2.70
C HIS A 164 6.62 -11.11 2.52
N ALA A 165 5.67 -11.21 1.60
CA ALA A 165 4.70 -10.17 1.34
C ALA A 165 3.28 -10.62 1.64
N PHE A 166 2.48 -9.67 2.11
CA PHE A 166 1.12 -9.88 2.58
C PHE A 166 0.15 -8.98 1.80
N GLY A 167 -1.03 -9.52 1.50
CA GLY A 167 -2.15 -8.74 0.99
C GLY A 167 -2.85 -7.96 2.09
N SER A 168 -3.82 -7.15 1.71
CA SER A 168 -4.61 -6.31 2.64
C SER A 168 -5.39 -7.10 3.71
N ASN A 169 -5.55 -8.40 3.55
CA ASN A 169 -6.17 -9.32 4.50
C ASN A 169 -5.15 -10.23 5.19
N ASP A 170 -3.88 -9.82 5.25
CA ASP A 170 -2.74 -10.58 5.78
C ASP A 170 -2.47 -11.95 5.11
N ALA A 171 -3.17 -12.26 4.02
CA ALA A 171 -2.87 -13.46 3.25
C ALA A 171 -1.50 -13.34 2.57
N THR A 172 -0.69 -14.38 2.67
CA THR A 172 0.62 -14.45 2.01
C THR A 172 0.49 -14.31 0.50
N LEU A 173 1.12 -13.30 -0.07
CA LEU A 173 1.28 -13.11 -1.52
C LEU A 173 2.46 -13.91 -2.05
N PHE A 174 3.56 -13.88 -1.35
CA PHE A 174 4.71 -14.75 -1.53
C PHE A 174 5.55 -14.80 -0.24
N ASN A 175 6.26 -15.91 -0.06
CA ASN A 175 7.31 -16.11 0.93
C ASN A 175 8.45 -16.85 0.24
N THR A 176 9.67 -16.30 0.24
CA THR A 176 10.71 -16.78 -0.64
C THR A 176 12.11 -16.58 -0.07
N PRO A 177 12.79 -17.69 0.30
CA PRO A 177 14.18 -17.61 0.70
C PRO A 177 15.08 -17.22 -0.47
N LEU A 178 16.02 -16.34 -0.22
CA LEU A 178 17.05 -15.86 -1.14
C LEU A 178 18.44 -16.13 -0.55
N PRO A 179 18.94 -17.37 -0.65
CA PRO A 179 20.22 -17.73 -0.07
C PRO A 179 21.42 -17.17 -0.84
N ASP A 180 21.25 -16.98 -2.17
CA ASP A 180 22.37 -16.71 -3.06
C ASP A 180 22.45 -15.22 -3.40
N ARG A 181 23.64 -14.66 -3.28
CA ARG A 181 23.95 -13.31 -3.76
C ARG A 181 23.81 -13.21 -5.29
N ASN A 182 23.40 -12.04 -5.76
CA ASN A 182 23.28 -11.69 -7.19
C ASN A 182 22.32 -12.57 -8.01
N ARG A 183 21.46 -13.34 -7.35
CA ARG A 183 20.45 -14.15 -8.02
C ARG A 183 19.07 -13.50 -7.94
N MET A 184 18.45 -13.32 -9.10
CA MET A 184 17.06 -12.85 -9.17
C MET A 184 16.10 -14.04 -9.16
N THR A 185 15.15 -14.01 -8.25
CA THR A 185 14.01 -14.93 -8.19
C THR A 185 12.73 -14.21 -8.57
N LYS A 186 11.97 -14.74 -9.53
CA LYS A 186 10.66 -14.22 -9.91
C LYS A 186 9.57 -14.93 -9.14
N LYS A 187 8.65 -14.17 -8.56
CA LYS A 187 7.44 -14.68 -7.93
C LYS A 187 6.19 -14.13 -8.59
N LYS A 188 5.16 -14.95 -8.64
CA LYS A 188 3.85 -14.52 -9.13
C LYS A 188 3.16 -13.68 -8.06
N LEU A 189 2.67 -12.51 -8.45
CA LEU A 189 1.78 -11.68 -7.63
C LEU A 189 0.35 -11.94 -8.06
N LYS A 190 -0.45 -12.53 -7.18
CA LYS A 190 -1.88 -12.68 -7.41
C LYS A 190 -2.60 -11.44 -6.92
N ARG A 191 -2.96 -10.54 -7.84
CA ARG A 191 -3.89 -9.41 -7.60
C ARG A 191 -3.55 -8.55 -6.38
N VAL A 192 -2.36 -7.98 -6.37
CA VAL A 192 -2.01 -6.93 -5.41
C VAL A 192 -2.83 -5.68 -5.72
N LYS A 193 -3.51 -5.12 -4.74
CA LYS A 193 -4.30 -3.91 -4.87
C LYS A 193 -3.99 -2.97 -3.73
N GLY A 194 -3.77 -1.69 -4.06
CA GLY A 194 -3.45 -0.68 -3.07
C GLY A 194 -2.14 -0.97 -2.34
N ILE A 195 -2.07 -0.51 -1.11
CA ILE A 195 -0.91 -0.67 -0.24
C ILE A 195 -0.89 -2.07 0.38
N ASN A 196 0.26 -2.71 0.36
CA ASN A 196 0.49 -4.05 0.89
C ASN A 196 1.85 -4.09 1.60
N ARG A 197 1.94 -4.84 2.68
CA ARG A 197 3.15 -4.96 3.48
C ARG A 197 4.08 -6.03 2.93
N TYR A 198 5.39 -5.82 3.08
CA TYR A 198 6.40 -6.87 2.93
C TYR A 198 7.46 -6.75 4.02
N GLN A 199 8.14 -7.85 4.30
CA GLN A 199 9.12 -7.96 5.37
C GLN A 199 10.15 -9.03 5.04
N CYS A 200 11.21 -9.12 5.83
CA CYS A 200 12.11 -10.26 5.82
C CYS A 200 11.85 -11.13 7.05
N ASP A 201 11.57 -12.44 6.85
CA ASP A 201 11.35 -13.34 8.00
C ASP A 201 12.67 -13.75 8.69
N THR A 202 13.81 -13.56 8.03
CA THR A 202 15.13 -13.79 8.64
C THR A 202 15.58 -12.61 9.48
N HIS A 203 15.35 -11.38 9.00
CA HIS A 203 15.80 -10.13 9.62
C HIS A 203 14.59 -9.26 9.97
N ILE A 204 14.13 -9.34 11.20
CA ILE A 204 12.85 -8.74 11.64
C ILE A 204 12.81 -7.21 11.54
N HIS A 205 13.96 -6.54 11.52
CA HIS A 205 14.06 -5.09 11.31
C HIS A 205 13.80 -4.67 9.86
N MET A 206 13.82 -5.61 8.91
CA MET A 206 13.59 -5.32 7.50
C MET A 206 12.09 -5.41 7.17
N ASN A 207 11.49 -4.29 6.86
CA ASN A 207 10.09 -4.18 6.44
C ASN A 207 9.91 -3.08 5.39
N GLY A 208 8.74 -3.03 4.77
CA GLY A 208 8.39 -2.00 3.80
C GLY A 208 7.00 -2.20 3.21
N TRP A 209 6.66 -1.35 2.25
CA TRP A 209 5.34 -1.27 1.65
C TRP A 209 5.40 -1.22 0.13
N MET A 210 4.45 -1.85 -0.51
CA MET A 210 4.30 -1.85 -1.96
C MET A 210 2.91 -1.40 -2.36
N LEU A 211 2.83 -0.40 -3.25
CA LEU A 211 1.60 0.10 -3.84
C LEU A 211 1.36 -0.56 -5.20
N GLY A 212 0.38 -1.44 -5.30
CA GLY A 212 -0.03 -2.08 -6.57
C GLY A 212 -1.28 -1.44 -7.16
N LEU A 213 -1.17 -0.80 -8.33
CA LEU A 213 -2.29 -0.15 -9.01
C LEU A 213 -2.51 -0.73 -10.41
N PRO A 214 -3.75 -0.73 -10.93
CA PRO A 214 -4.03 -1.15 -12.30
C PRO A 214 -3.62 -0.13 -13.37
N HIS A 215 -3.14 1.04 -12.97
CA HIS A 215 -2.82 2.20 -13.81
C HIS A 215 -1.55 2.90 -13.34
N PRO A 216 -0.89 3.74 -14.17
CA PRO A 216 0.41 4.33 -13.85
C PRO A 216 0.33 5.72 -13.15
N TYR A 217 -0.81 6.09 -12.57
CA TYR A 217 -1.00 7.40 -11.97
C TYR A 217 -0.73 7.37 -10.47
N PHE A 218 0.53 7.29 -10.14
CA PHE A 218 1.07 7.37 -8.78
C PHE A 218 2.49 7.92 -8.79
N SER A 219 2.93 8.39 -7.64
CA SER A 219 4.30 8.78 -7.33
C SER A 219 4.64 8.37 -5.89
N ILE A 220 5.88 8.04 -5.63
CA ILE A 220 6.41 7.92 -4.28
C ILE A 220 7.34 9.10 -4.07
N SER A 221 7.16 9.84 -2.98
CA SER A 221 7.97 11.02 -2.73
C SER A 221 9.46 10.67 -2.54
N ASP A 222 10.29 11.51 -3.12
CA ASP A 222 11.75 11.40 -3.06
C ASP A 222 12.32 11.89 -1.70
N LYS A 223 13.65 11.96 -1.59
CA LYS A 223 14.36 12.45 -0.40
C LYS A 223 14.04 13.91 -0.02
N ASN A 224 13.46 14.68 -0.92
CA ASN A 224 13.04 16.05 -0.70
C ASN A 224 11.53 16.16 -0.44
N GLY A 225 10.82 15.02 -0.36
CA GLY A 225 9.38 14.95 -0.25
C GLY A 225 8.63 15.24 -1.55
N SER A 226 9.34 15.41 -2.67
CA SER A 226 8.75 15.79 -3.96
C SER A 226 8.07 14.60 -4.62
N PHE A 227 6.91 14.86 -5.22
CA PHE A 227 6.16 13.90 -6.03
C PHE A 227 5.64 14.56 -7.32
N ASP A 228 5.43 13.73 -8.36
CA ASP A 228 4.96 14.18 -9.67
C ASP A 228 4.19 13.06 -10.38
N ILE A 229 2.96 13.35 -10.80
CA ILE A 229 2.09 12.43 -11.55
C ILE A 229 1.68 13.14 -12.85
N GLN A 230 2.21 12.68 -13.96
CA GLN A 230 2.07 13.32 -15.28
C GLN A 230 1.11 12.59 -16.21
N ASP A 231 0.69 13.29 -17.28
CA ASP A 231 -0.17 12.78 -18.35
C ASP A 231 -1.50 12.23 -17.85
N ILE A 232 -2.10 12.90 -16.86
CA ILE A 232 -3.40 12.52 -16.33
C ILE A 232 -4.49 13.02 -17.30
N PRO A 233 -5.40 12.14 -17.77
CA PRO A 233 -6.53 12.61 -18.56
C PRO A 233 -7.35 13.66 -17.82
N PRO A 234 -7.88 14.70 -18.49
CA PRO A 234 -8.83 15.63 -17.86
C PRO A 234 -10.01 14.88 -17.24
N GLY A 235 -10.44 15.31 -16.05
CA GLY A 235 -11.54 14.66 -15.32
C GLY A 235 -11.51 14.89 -13.83
N LYS A 236 -12.44 14.24 -13.13
CA LYS A 236 -12.55 14.28 -11.66
C LYS A 236 -11.93 13.01 -11.07
N TYR A 237 -11.10 13.20 -10.05
CA TYR A 237 -10.37 12.12 -9.42
C TYR A 237 -10.33 12.28 -7.91
N LYS A 238 -10.26 11.17 -7.21
CA LYS A 238 -9.90 11.11 -5.81
C LYS A 238 -8.40 10.86 -5.71
N LEU A 239 -7.68 11.82 -5.17
CA LEU A 239 -6.26 11.74 -4.87
C LEU A 239 -6.09 11.21 -3.45
N ILE A 240 -5.25 10.20 -3.31
CA ILE A 240 -4.87 9.61 -2.02
C ILE A 240 -3.41 9.93 -1.77
N VAL A 241 -3.13 10.42 -0.57
CA VAL A 241 -1.77 10.60 -0.05
C VAL A 241 -1.64 9.74 1.18
N TRP A 242 -0.74 8.77 1.14
CA TRP A 242 -0.56 7.77 2.16
C TRP A 242 0.88 7.78 2.67
N HIS A 243 1.04 7.77 3.99
CA HIS A 243 2.29 7.51 4.66
C HIS A 243 2.05 6.49 5.77
N GLU A 244 2.98 5.54 5.97
CA GLU A 244 2.83 4.57 7.05
C GLU A 244 2.80 5.23 8.43
N GLY A 245 2.29 4.49 9.41
CA GLY A 245 2.47 4.84 10.82
C GLY A 245 3.93 4.71 11.23
N TYR A 246 4.40 5.56 12.12
CA TYR A 246 5.81 5.58 12.54
C TYR A 246 5.97 5.55 14.07
N ASN A 247 4.90 5.65 14.83
CA ASN A 247 4.93 5.45 16.27
C ASN A 247 4.82 3.96 16.57
N ILE A 248 5.81 3.39 17.27
CA ILE A 248 5.74 2.00 17.72
C ILE A 248 4.67 1.89 18.81
N LYS A 249 3.62 1.09 18.55
CA LYS A 249 2.55 0.80 19.52
C LYS A 249 2.95 -0.35 20.43
N GLU A 250 3.49 -1.39 19.84
CA GLU A 250 3.87 -2.61 20.54
C GLU A 250 4.88 -3.41 19.70
N PHE A 251 5.37 -4.50 20.25
CA PHE A 251 6.22 -5.45 19.54
C PHE A 251 5.49 -6.79 19.39
N ALA A 252 5.55 -7.37 18.20
CA ALA A 252 5.07 -8.72 17.97
C ALA A 252 5.89 -9.75 18.78
N SER A 253 5.40 -10.98 18.85
CA SER A 253 6.09 -12.08 19.54
C SER A 253 7.51 -12.35 19.02
N ASP A 254 7.76 -12.06 17.75
CA ASP A 254 9.08 -12.15 17.11
C ASP A 254 9.94 -10.88 17.30
N LYS A 255 9.50 -9.94 18.16
CA LYS A 255 10.15 -8.64 18.44
C LYS A 255 10.09 -7.63 17.29
N ARG A 256 9.31 -7.87 16.26
CA ARG A 256 9.08 -6.92 15.17
C ARG A 256 8.24 -5.75 15.67
N PRO A 257 8.61 -4.48 15.36
CA PRO A 257 7.78 -3.34 15.76
C PRO A 257 6.45 -3.34 15.00
N ILE A 258 5.38 -3.07 15.73
CA ILE A 258 4.04 -2.82 15.21
C ILE A 258 3.79 -1.32 15.35
N TYR A 259 3.60 -0.66 14.22
CA TYR A 259 3.39 0.79 14.17
C TYR A 259 1.91 1.15 14.32
N ASP A 260 1.66 2.42 14.56
CA ASP A 260 0.32 2.99 14.55
C ASP A 260 -0.27 2.97 13.13
N GLU A 261 -1.54 3.38 13.02
CA GLU A 261 -2.24 3.41 11.75
C GLU A 261 -1.59 4.40 10.77
N PRO A 262 -1.61 4.11 9.47
CA PRO A 262 -1.07 5.01 8.46
C PRO A 262 -1.78 6.38 8.47
N HIS A 263 -1.05 7.40 8.05
CA HIS A 263 -1.58 8.75 7.83
C HIS A 263 -2.12 8.84 6.40
N ILE A 264 -3.40 9.15 6.26
CA ILE A 264 -4.07 9.19 4.96
C ILE A 264 -4.74 10.56 4.78
N ILE A 265 -4.48 11.20 3.64
CA ILE A 265 -5.18 12.38 3.18
C ILE A 265 -5.92 12.01 1.90
N GLU A 266 -7.21 12.29 1.84
CA GLU A 266 -8.03 12.12 0.66
C GLU A 266 -8.47 13.49 0.13
N LYS A 267 -8.36 13.70 -1.18
CA LYS A 267 -8.71 14.96 -1.80
C LYS A 267 -9.36 14.74 -3.16
N GLU A 268 -10.56 15.30 -3.35
CA GLU A 268 -11.16 15.38 -4.67
C GLU A 268 -10.44 16.48 -5.48
N VAL A 269 -10.09 16.16 -6.71
CA VAL A 269 -9.45 17.08 -7.66
C VAL A 269 -10.16 17.03 -9.01
N GLU A 270 -10.33 18.17 -9.62
CA GLU A 270 -10.82 18.29 -10.99
C GLU A 270 -9.69 18.86 -11.85
N LEU A 271 -9.34 18.11 -12.91
CA LEU A 271 -8.22 18.43 -13.79
C LEU A 271 -8.73 18.80 -15.17
N VAL A 272 -8.23 19.92 -15.70
CA VAL A 272 -8.49 20.35 -17.08
C VAL A 272 -7.26 20.10 -17.96
N ALA A 273 -7.46 20.11 -19.26
CA ALA A 273 -6.41 19.83 -20.23
C ALA A 273 -5.19 20.76 -20.05
N GLY A 274 -3.99 20.17 -19.97
CA GLY A 274 -2.71 20.86 -19.83
C GLY A 274 -2.46 21.50 -18.46
N GLN A 275 -3.36 21.32 -17.49
CA GLN A 275 -3.22 21.91 -16.17
C GLN A 275 -2.02 21.31 -15.41
N VAL A 276 -1.28 22.17 -14.74
CA VAL A 276 -0.34 21.79 -13.70
C VAL A 276 -0.95 22.21 -12.36
N LEU A 277 -1.33 21.21 -11.56
CA LEU A 277 -1.90 21.40 -10.23
C LEU A 277 -0.81 21.17 -9.19
N ASP A 278 -0.41 22.22 -8.49
CA ASP A 278 0.59 22.15 -7.42
C ASP A 278 -0.11 21.96 -6.08
N LEU A 279 0.20 20.87 -5.38
CA LEU A 279 -0.42 20.47 -4.11
C LEU A 279 0.64 20.07 -3.10
N ASN A 280 0.71 20.81 -2.00
CA ASN A 280 1.56 20.45 -0.87
C ASN A 280 0.72 19.81 0.24
N PHE A 281 1.28 18.77 0.89
CA PHE A 281 0.64 18.06 1.98
C PHE A 281 1.50 18.15 3.23
N GLU A 282 0.85 18.39 4.36
CA GLU A 282 1.53 18.50 5.65
C GLU A 282 1.22 17.30 6.53
N PHE A 283 2.25 16.76 7.18
CA PHE A 283 2.19 15.71 8.19
C PHE A 283 2.79 16.22 9.51
N PRO A 284 2.38 15.68 10.67
CA PRO A 284 1.39 14.62 10.83
C PRO A 284 -0.03 15.09 10.52
N VAL A 285 -0.87 14.17 10.07
CA VAL A 285 -2.32 14.40 9.90
C VAL A 285 -3.04 14.32 11.25
N ARG A 286 -2.39 13.71 12.25
CA ARG A 286 -2.84 13.58 13.63
C ARG A 286 -1.69 13.88 14.58
N GLU A 287 -2.02 14.31 15.80
CA GLU A 287 -1.03 14.52 16.85
C GLU A 287 -0.21 13.27 17.13
N VAL A 288 1.11 13.43 17.14
CA VAL A 288 2.05 12.35 17.41
C VAL A 288 2.34 12.32 18.89
N ILE A 289 1.84 11.31 19.57
CA ILE A 289 2.24 11.02 20.95
C ILE A 289 3.49 10.14 20.87
N VAL A 290 4.67 10.75 20.84
CA VAL A 290 5.92 10.00 21.00
C VAL A 290 6.04 9.59 22.47
N LYS A 291 5.59 8.40 22.81
CA LYS A 291 5.96 7.79 24.07
C LYS A 291 7.41 7.34 23.96
N GLN A 292 8.33 8.13 24.50
CA GLN A 292 9.70 7.69 24.77
C GLN A 292 9.67 6.71 25.95
N GLU A 293 9.26 5.48 25.73
CA GLU A 293 9.60 4.42 26.66
C GLU A 293 11.04 4.00 26.34
N LYS A 294 11.98 4.36 27.23
CA LYS A 294 13.29 3.74 27.28
C LYS A 294 13.04 2.23 27.33
N MET A 295 13.40 1.54 26.26
CA MET A 295 13.56 0.10 26.33
C MET A 295 14.75 -0.18 27.24
N GLU A 296 14.51 -0.48 28.52
CA GLU A 296 15.49 -1.09 29.37
C GLU A 296 15.83 -2.46 28.76
N ARG A 297 17.10 -2.64 28.42
CA ARG A 297 17.61 -3.94 28.00
C ARG A 297 17.45 -4.89 29.18
N GLU A 298 16.48 -5.77 29.13
CA GLU A 298 16.59 -7.03 29.84
C GLU A 298 17.76 -7.80 29.21
N VAL A 299 18.90 -7.64 29.80
CA VAL A 299 20.01 -8.57 29.59
C VAL A 299 19.56 -9.86 30.23
N ALA A 300 18.92 -10.72 29.44
CA ALA A 300 18.71 -12.11 29.83
C ALA A 300 20.11 -12.73 29.84
N GLY A 301 20.69 -12.78 31.02
CA GLY A 301 21.78 -13.72 31.30
C GLY A 301 21.22 -15.13 31.17
N HIS A 302 21.75 -15.88 30.21
CA HIS A 302 22.12 -17.29 30.32
C HIS A 302 22.94 -17.64 29.06
#